data_b35d7292f30e678f60a6d27dc57f41ec
#
_entry.id   b35d7292f30e678f60a6d27dc57f41ec
#
_cell.length_a   1.000
_cell.length_b   1.000
_cell.length_c   1.000
_cell.angle_alpha   90.00
_cell.angle_beta   90.00
_cell.angle_gamma   90.00
#
_symmetry.space_group_name_H-M   'P 1'
#
loop_
_entity.id
_entity.type
_entity.pdbx_description
1 polymer ?
#
loop_
_entity_poly.entity_id
_entity_poly.type
_entity_poly.pdbx_seq_one_letter_code
_entity_poly.pdbx_strand_id
1 'polypeptide(L)'
;MISLIGAQRRIVATIALVFAVVVAFVAPAAAQDYRSTYTPAAADTIRSIVAEHGMVVTQEKISARIGADILRKGGNAIDAAVATGFAMAVTYPRAGNIGGGGFMVIHLRERGQEMAQDIAIDYRETAPAATTQEIFLGSDGKPDNAKSRDSALSIGVPGTVAGLALALEKYGSGKFTLAQLMQPAIALARDGFVLTDDMADTLPAIYRRLARWPASVKIFSRADGTSLRQDDTLIQTDLAATLTAIAEQGPRGFYQGPVAEKLANAVRDAGGIMTADDLKSYQAIIRTPVRGSYRGYDIVSMPLPSSGGTVLLETLNILEGFPMGQMKQGSTASLHLLIEAMKRAYADRARYLGDPAFVNAPISALIAKDYAAKQRAGIDLDRATPAADVLSIKPPHEGSNTTHFSVVDGLGNAVSNTYTLNFPYGVGMVAEGTGVLLNNELDDFTAAPGASNAFGLVGYQANLPGPGKRPLSSMSPTIVMKDGKPVLVTGSPGGSRIISTVLQVIVDVLDYHMDVAAAVAGPRLHHQWLPDEVRVERGFPDDVLAGLRAKGHHVVEPMGQTSANSIAINEGGLFGAPDPRSRGAEAAGE
;
A
#
# COMPACT_ATOMS: atom_id res chain seq x y z
N MET A 1 -48.79 -37.39 49.08
CA MET A 1 -47.69 -37.83 48.20
C MET A 1 -47.83 -37.22 46.80
N ILE A 2 -48.30 -35.95 46.71
CA ILE A 2 -48.54 -35.22 45.43
C ILE A 2 -47.86 -33.82 45.41
N SER A 3 -47.00 -33.48 46.39
CA SER A 3 -46.43 -32.13 46.55
C SER A 3 -44.93 -32.01 46.24
N LEU A 4 -44.24 -33.11 45.84
CA LEU A 4 -42.78 -33.07 45.58
C LEU A 4 -42.37 -33.10 44.08
N ILE A 5 -43.31 -33.34 43.16
CA ILE A 5 -43.00 -33.44 41.71
C ILE A 5 -43.04 -32.06 41.01
N GLY A 6 -43.70 -31.05 41.62
CA GLY A 6 -43.82 -29.69 41.04
C GLY A 6 -42.57 -28.81 41.21
N ALA A 7 -41.75 -29.07 42.22
CA ALA A 7 -40.57 -28.25 42.54
C ALA A 7 -39.34 -28.57 41.64
N GLN A 8 -39.16 -29.85 41.29
CA GLN A 8 -38.01 -30.25 40.43
C GLN A 8 -38.13 -29.83 38.98
N ARG A 9 -39.34 -29.67 38.43
CA ARG A 9 -39.53 -29.18 37.04
C ARG A 9 -39.27 -27.69 36.87
N ARG A 10 -39.43 -26.89 37.91
CA ARG A 10 -39.15 -25.41 37.83
C ARG A 10 -37.65 -25.11 37.97
N ILE A 11 -36.88 -25.87 38.69
CA ILE A 11 -35.43 -25.70 38.86
C ILE A 11 -34.68 -26.09 37.58
N VAL A 12 -35.09 -27.14 36.88
CA VAL A 12 -34.48 -27.58 35.63
C VAL A 12 -34.77 -26.60 34.47
N ALA A 13 -35.96 -25.99 34.45
CA ALA A 13 -36.31 -24.98 33.44
C ALA A 13 -35.54 -23.66 33.64
N THR A 14 -35.24 -23.25 34.88
CA THR A 14 -34.49 -22.02 35.17
C THR A 14 -33.00 -22.18 34.92
N ILE A 15 -32.43 -23.38 35.14
CA ILE A 15 -31.01 -23.67 34.84
C ILE A 15 -30.80 -23.80 33.32
N ALA A 16 -31.76 -24.34 32.57
CA ALA A 16 -31.68 -24.38 31.10
C ALA A 16 -31.79 -23.00 30.44
N LEU A 17 -32.53 -22.06 31.04
CA LEU A 17 -32.67 -20.68 30.51
C LEU A 17 -31.44 -19.82 30.81
N VAL A 18 -30.71 -20.06 31.89
CA VAL A 18 -29.48 -19.35 32.25
C VAL A 18 -28.29 -19.84 31.40
N PHE A 19 -28.26 -21.11 31.00
CA PHE A 19 -27.22 -21.64 30.09
C PHE A 19 -27.47 -21.27 28.63
N ALA A 20 -28.70 -21.00 28.23
CA ALA A 20 -29.01 -20.55 26.83
C ALA A 20 -28.68 -19.09 26.56
N VAL A 21 -28.48 -18.26 27.61
CA VAL A 21 -28.18 -16.81 27.45
C VAL A 21 -26.67 -16.51 27.46
N VAL A 22 -25.81 -17.45 27.86
CA VAL A 22 -24.35 -17.27 27.95
C VAL A 22 -23.60 -17.80 26.71
N VAL A 23 -24.28 -18.46 25.77
CA VAL A 23 -23.70 -18.93 24.50
C VAL A 23 -24.08 -18.00 23.32
N ALA A 24 -24.53 -16.78 23.61
CA ALA A 24 -24.79 -15.76 22.59
C ALA A 24 -23.53 -14.94 22.31
N PHE A 25 -22.90 -15.23 21.18
CA PHE A 25 -22.05 -14.33 20.38
C PHE A 25 -20.70 -13.91 20.98
N VAL A 26 -19.73 -14.80 20.92
CA VAL A 26 -18.42 -14.41 20.45
C VAL A 26 -18.41 -14.68 18.93
N ALA A 27 -19.04 -13.82 18.16
CA ALA A 27 -18.74 -13.73 16.74
C ALA A 27 -17.26 -13.29 16.62
N PRO A 28 -16.43 -13.94 15.78
CA PRO A 28 -15.11 -13.41 15.49
C PRO A 28 -15.31 -11.98 14.97
N ALA A 29 -14.60 -11.02 15.57
CA ALA A 29 -14.58 -9.66 15.08
C ALA A 29 -13.98 -9.71 13.66
N ALA A 30 -14.86 -9.80 12.66
CA ALA A 30 -14.49 -9.51 11.30
C ALA A 30 -13.86 -8.13 11.32
N ALA A 31 -12.63 -7.99 10.82
CA ALA A 31 -12.05 -6.71 10.54
C ALA A 31 -13.09 -5.94 9.72
N GLN A 32 -13.63 -4.86 10.28
CA GLN A 32 -14.54 -4.00 9.53
C GLN A 32 -13.70 -3.37 8.42
N ASP A 33 -13.79 -3.94 7.23
CA ASP A 33 -13.36 -3.27 6.01
C ASP A 33 -14.05 -1.90 5.99
N TYR A 34 -13.26 -0.83 6.09
CA TYR A 34 -13.79 0.52 5.87
C TYR A 34 -14.31 0.57 4.43
N ARG A 35 -15.62 0.51 4.31
CA ARG A 35 -16.29 0.57 3.01
C ARG A 35 -16.32 2.02 2.56
N SER A 36 -15.57 2.32 1.51
CA SER A 36 -15.71 3.61 0.83
C SER A 36 -17.19 3.81 0.48
N THR A 37 -17.74 4.95 0.89
CA THR A 37 -19.08 5.40 0.46
C THR A 37 -19.02 6.03 -0.93
N TYR A 38 -17.82 6.12 -1.53
CA TYR A 38 -17.63 6.68 -2.85
C TYR A 38 -18.38 5.85 -3.89
N THR A 39 -19.26 6.52 -4.62
CA THR A 39 -19.86 6.02 -5.86
C THR A 39 -19.19 6.81 -6.98
N PRO A 40 -18.51 6.17 -7.95
CA PRO A 40 -17.93 6.88 -9.07
C PRO A 40 -18.97 7.79 -9.70
N ALA A 41 -18.73 9.11 -9.67
CA ALA A 41 -19.48 10.05 -10.50
C ALA A 41 -19.23 9.69 -11.97
N ALA A 42 -20.12 10.12 -12.88
CA ALA A 42 -19.85 9.96 -14.30
C ALA A 42 -18.45 10.53 -14.60
N ALA A 43 -17.54 9.68 -15.06
CA ALA A 43 -16.12 10.00 -15.25
C ALA A 43 -15.91 11.27 -16.11
N ASP A 44 -16.86 11.55 -17.01
CA ASP A 44 -16.86 12.72 -17.91
C ASP A 44 -16.95 14.07 -17.19
N THR A 45 -17.33 14.11 -15.91
CA THR A 45 -17.46 15.37 -15.15
C THR A 45 -16.25 15.70 -14.29
N ILE A 46 -15.31 14.76 -14.11
CA ILE A 46 -14.13 14.93 -13.30
C ILE A 46 -12.98 15.40 -14.19
N ARG A 47 -12.27 16.45 -13.77
CA ARG A 47 -11.13 17.03 -14.50
C ARG A 47 -9.90 17.07 -13.60
N SER A 48 -8.75 16.87 -14.21
CA SER A 48 -7.44 17.02 -13.57
C SER A 48 -7.16 18.47 -13.21
N ILE A 49 -6.36 18.68 -12.17
CA ILE A 49 -5.83 19.98 -11.79
C ILE A 49 -4.58 20.25 -12.62
N VAL A 50 -4.51 21.40 -13.27
CA VAL A 50 -3.42 21.76 -14.19
C VAL A 50 -2.39 22.63 -13.48
N ALA A 51 -1.10 22.37 -13.73
CA ALA A 51 0.03 23.20 -13.32
C ALA A 51 1.12 23.19 -14.41
N GLU A 52 2.01 24.18 -14.39
CA GLU A 52 3.06 24.36 -15.41
C GLU A 52 4.45 23.98 -14.89
N HIS A 53 4.77 24.30 -13.63
CA HIS A 53 6.14 24.27 -13.10
C HIS A 53 6.42 23.18 -12.08
N GLY A 54 5.38 22.58 -11.53
CA GLY A 54 5.53 21.51 -10.56
C GLY A 54 4.18 20.98 -10.05
N MET A 55 4.14 19.71 -9.66
CA MET A 55 2.92 19.06 -9.18
C MET A 55 3.25 18.02 -8.11
N VAL A 56 2.48 18.03 -7.02
CA VAL A 56 2.49 17.01 -5.97
C VAL A 56 1.07 16.51 -5.77
N VAL A 57 0.86 15.21 -5.86
CA VAL A 57 -0.46 14.58 -5.65
C VAL A 57 -0.36 13.56 -4.53
N THR A 58 -1.15 13.73 -3.47
CA THR A 58 -1.14 12.86 -2.29
C THR A 58 -2.54 12.56 -1.77
N GLN A 59 -2.65 11.61 -0.83
CA GLN A 59 -3.89 11.33 -0.10
C GLN A 59 -4.22 12.38 0.98
N GLU A 60 -3.31 13.33 1.27
CA GLU A 60 -3.48 14.28 2.35
C GLU A 60 -2.99 15.69 1.94
N LYS A 61 -3.88 16.67 2.04
CA LYS A 61 -3.73 18.02 1.49
C LYS A 61 -2.59 18.84 2.09
N ILE A 62 -2.31 18.73 3.40
CA ILE A 62 -1.26 19.51 4.07
C ILE A 62 0.10 19.09 3.51
N SER A 63 0.33 17.79 3.41
CA SER A 63 1.57 17.24 2.86
C SER A 63 1.75 17.52 1.37
N ALA A 64 0.66 17.53 0.57
CA ALA A 64 0.71 17.95 -0.83
C ALA A 64 1.22 19.39 -0.97
N ARG A 65 0.67 20.31 -0.18
CA ARG A 65 1.03 21.73 -0.17
C ARG A 65 2.46 21.96 0.32
N ILE A 66 2.93 21.19 1.30
CA ILE A 66 4.34 21.24 1.76
C ILE A 66 5.28 20.84 0.63
N GLY A 67 4.99 19.76 -0.10
CA GLY A 67 5.79 19.34 -1.24
C GLY A 67 5.80 20.38 -2.37
N ALA A 68 4.65 20.94 -2.73
CA ALA A 68 4.54 22.01 -3.72
C ALA A 68 5.31 23.29 -3.29
N ASP A 69 5.32 23.58 -2.00
CA ASP A 69 6.08 24.71 -1.45
C ASP A 69 7.60 24.52 -1.60
N ILE A 70 8.10 23.30 -1.48
CA ILE A 70 9.51 22.96 -1.74
C ILE A 70 9.84 23.15 -3.24
N LEU A 71 8.95 22.71 -4.16
CA LEU A 71 9.13 22.95 -5.59
C LEU A 71 9.20 24.45 -5.87
N ARG A 72 8.25 25.24 -5.36
CA ARG A 72 8.19 26.71 -5.50
C ARG A 72 9.45 27.41 -4.99
N LYS A 73 10.06 26.89 -3.94
CA LYS A 73 11.35 27.39 -3.41
C LYS A 73 12.56 26.90 -4.21
N GLY A 74 12.35 26.21 -5.32
CA GLY A 74 13.36 25.75 -6.26
C GLY A 74 14.03 24.44 -5.89
N GLY A 75 13.40 23.61 -5.03
CA GLY A 75 13.75 22.21 -4.85
C GLY A 75 13.40 21.39 -6.10
N ASN A 76 14.03 20.23 -6.24
CA ASN A 76 13.64 19.28 -7.27
C ASN A 76 12.54 18.31 -6.77
N ALA A 77 12.07 17.40 -7.63
CA ALA A 77 11.04 16.44 -7.30
C ALA A 77 11.42 15.55 -6.08
N ILE A 78 12.71 15.28 -5.88
CA ILE A 78 13.21 14.47 -4.77
C ILE A 78 13.14 15.24 -3.46
N ASP A 79 13.57 16.51 -3.42
CA ASP A 79 13.44 17.36 -2.24
C ASP A 79 11.97 17.44 -1.79
N ALA A 80 11.06 17.68 -2.76
CA ALA A 80 9.62 17.73 -2.50
C ALA A 80 9.07 16.39 -1.99
N ALA A 81 9.49 15.28 -2.59
CA ALA A 81 9.08 13.93 -2.16
C ALA A 81 9.53 13.62 -0.73
N VAL A 82 10.74 14.00 -0.34
CA VAL A 82 11.27 13.83 1.03
C VAL A 82 10.46 14.65 2.03
N ALA A 83 10.22 15.93 1.75
CA ALA A 83 9.41 16.79 2.61
C ALA A 83 7.97 16.26 2.75
N THR A 84 7.36 15.84 1.63
CA THR A 84 6.03 15.21 1.60
C THR A 84 5.98 13.94 2.44
N GLY A 85 6.98 13.05 2.30
CA GLY A 85 7.04 11.80 3.05
C GLY A 85 7.12 12.00 4.57
N PHE A 86 7.95 12.92 5.05
CA PHE A 86 7.99 13.26 6.49
C PHE A 86 6.73 13.99 6.96
N ALA A 87 6.15 14.86 6.14
CA ALA A 87 4.89 15.53 6.48
C ALA A 87 3.74 14.54 6.62
N MET A 88 3.60 13.59 5.68
CA MET A 88 2.58 12.54 5.74
C MET A 88 2.75 11.61 6.95
N ALA A 89 3.97 11.39 7.44
CA ALA A 89 4.20 10.62 8.67
C ALA A 89 3.53 11.27 9.89
N VAL A 90 3.30 12.58 9.84
CA VAL A 90 2.62 13.36 10.88
C VAL A 90 1.14 13.54 10.57
N THR A 91 0.80 13.96 9.35
CA THR A 91 -0.55 14.39 8.97
C THR A 91 -1.45 13.23 8.53
N TYR A 92 -0.86 12.10 8.16
CA TYR A 92 -1.58 10.90 7.72
C TYR A 92 -1.05 9.61 8.39
N PRO A 93 -0.95 9.57 9.75
CA PRO A 93 -0.35 8.44 10.50
C PRO A 93 -1.09 7.11 10.30
N ARG A 94 -2.21 7.12 9.60
CA ARG A 94 -2.90 5.90 9.13
C ARG A 94 -1.98 5.03 8.28
N ALA A 95 -1.13 5.65 7.42
CA ALA A 95 -0.25 4.94 6.49
C ALA A 95 1.07 5.67 6.23
N GLY A 96 1.09 7.02 6.23
CA GLY A 96 2.31 7.82 6.26
C GLY A 96 3.08 7.54 7.55
N ASN A 97 4.40 7.37 7.49
CA ASN A 97 5.11 6.79 8.61
C ASN A 97 6.62 7.09 8.62
N ILE A 98 7.22 6.89 9.80
CA ILE A 98 8.66 6.65 9.98
C ILE A 98 8.94 5.30 10.65
N GLY A 99 7.91 4.59 11.09
CA GLY A 99 8.00 3.26 11.72
C GLY A 99 7.64 2.10 10.79
N GLY A 100 7.61 2.33 9.50
CA GLY A 100 7.36 1.36 8.43
C GLY A 100 8.40 1.45 7.32
N GLY A 101 7.99 1.15 6.10
CA GLY A 101 8.86 1.16 4.94
C GLY A 101 8.13 1.31 3.61
N GLY A 102 8.87 1.16 2.51
CA GLY A 102 8.29 1.34 1.20
C GLY A 102 9.28 1.32 0.05
N PHE A 103 8.84 1.92 -1.05
CA PHE A 103 9.57 1.96 -2.32
C PHE A 103 9.40 3.30 -3.03
N MET A 104 10.45 3.75 -3.70
CA MET A 104 10.45 4.95 -4.52
C MET A 104 11.03 4.64 -5.89
N VAL A 105 10.35 5.04 -6.94
CA VAL A 105 10.87 5.06 -8.32
C VAL A 105 11.09 6.51 -8.71
N ILE A 106 12.28 6.81 -9.20
CA ILE A 106 12.73 8.16 -9.56
C ILE A 106 13.12 8.16 -11.03
N HIS A 107 12.69 9.16 -11.76
CA HIS A 107 13.26 9.57 -13.03
C HIS A 107 14.01 10.88 -12.84
N LEU A 108 15.29 10.90 -13.17
CA LEU A 108 16.10 12.10 -13.27
C LEU A 108 16.31 12.44 -14.73
N ARG A 109 15.94 13.65 -15.10
CA ARG A 109 16.14 14.16 -16.45
C ARG A 109 17.63 14.37 -16.73
N GLU A 110 18.01 14.26 -18.00
CA GLU A 110 19.32 14.67 -18.50
C GLU A 110 19.63 16.12 -18.11
N ARG A 111 20.85 16.34 -17.56
CA ARG A 111 21.33 17.64 -17.13
C ARG A 111 22.78 17.85 -17.55
N GLY A 112 23.01 18.71 -18.52
CA GLY A 112 24.36 18.95 -19.06
C GLY A 112 24.91 17.71 -19.75
N GLN A 113 25.97 17.11 -19.18
CA GLN A 113 26.57 15.85 -19.65
C GLN A 113 26.05 14.61 -18.91
N GLU A 114 25.20 14.78 -17.87
CA GLU A 114 24.60 13.68 -17.13
C GLU A 114 23.41 13.12 -17.91
N MET A 115 23.48 11.83 -18.22
CA MET A 115 22.38 11.12 -18.88
C MET A 115 21.16 10.99 -17.97
N ALA A 116 19.97 10.94 -18.55
CA ALA A 116 18.75 10.62 -17.82
C ALA A 116 18.89 9.26 -17.10
N GLN A 117 18.40 9.17 -15.88
CA GLN A 117 18.51 7.98 -15.02
C GLN A 117 17.17 7.62 -14.44
N ASP A 118 16.89 6.31 -14.41
CA ASP A 118 15.78 5.78 -13.64
C ASP A 118 16.31 4.91 -12.50
N ILE A 119 15.88 5.20 -11.30
CA ILE A 119 16.38 4.64 -10.06
C ILE A 119 15.19 4.07 -9.27
N ALA A 120 15.39 2.93 -8.61
CA ALA A 120 14.49 2.43 -7.59
C ALA A 120 15.19 2.45 -6.22
N ILE A 121 14.51 2.95 -5.19
CA ILE A 121 14.99 2.89 -3.80
C ILE A 121 14.09 1.94 -3.04
N ASP A 122 14.70 0.88 -2.53
CA ASP A 122 14.09 -0.12 -1.67
C ASP A 122 14.39 0.21 -0.21
N TYR A 123 13.38 0.66 0.50
CA TYR A 123 13.41 0.85 1.94
C TYR A 123 12.31 0.03 2.64
N ARG A 124 12.00 -1.15 2.06
CA ARG A 124 11.13 -2.16 2.66
C ARG A 124 11.68 -2.58 4.02
N GLU A 125 10.82 -2.89 4.95
CA GLU A 125 11.18 -3.45 6.25
C GLU A 125 11.97 -4.74 6.07
N THR A 126 12.88 -5.00 7.01
CA THR A 126 13.55 -6.29 7.13
C THR A 126 13.05 -7.05 8.34
N ALA A 127 12.98 -8.36 8.25
CA ALA A 127 12.73 -9.20 9.40
C ALA A 127 13.92 -9.10 10.40
N PRO A 128 13.68 -8.95 11.73
CA PRO A 128 14.72 -8.99 12.73
C PRO A 128 15.58 -10.25 12.65
N ALA A 129 16.82 -10.18 13.11
CA ALA A 129 17.79 -11.29 13.06
C ALA A 129 17.30 -12.56 13.79
N ALA A 130 16.43 -12.42 14.79
CA ALA A 130 15.86 -13.54 15.54
C ALA A 130 14.64 -14.18 14.87
N THR A 131 14.24 -13.75 13.66
CA THR A 131 13.08 -14.30 12.95
C THR A 131 13.31 -15.75 12.51
N THR A 132 12.46 -16.67 12.93
CA THR A 132 12.45 -18.04 12.44
C THR A 132 11.41 -18.23 11.34
N GLN A 133 11.53 -19.31 10.58
CA GLN A 133 10.59 -19.63 9.52
C GLN A 133 9.18 -19.93 10.07
N GLU A 134 9.11 -20.46 11.29
CA GLU A 134 7.88 -20.89 11.97
C GLU A 134 7.28 -19.81 12.87
N ILE A 135 7.82 -18.58 12.87
CA ILE A 135 7.44 -17.51 13.81
C ILE A 135 5.93 -17.23 13.87
N PHE A 136 5.22 -17.43 12.76
CA PHE A 136 3.79 -17.21 12.64
C PHE A 136 2.94 -18.51 12.71
N LEU A 137 3.53 -19.62 13.16
CA LEU A 137 2.77 -20.84 13.40
C LEU A 137 2.24 -20.88 14.84
N GLY A 138 1.03 -21.42 15.00
CA GLY A 138 0.46 -21.78 16.29
C GLY A 138 1.10 -23.04 16.89
N SER A 139 0.70 -23.41 18.09
CA SER A 139 1.17 -24.63 18.75
C SER A 139 0.75 -25.92 18.01
N ASP A 140 -0.24 -25.83 17.15
CA ASP A 140 -0.71 -26.91 16.27
C ASP A 140 0.03 -26.98 14.91
N GLY A 141 1.04 -26.14 14.72
CA GLY A 141 1.83 -26.03 13.47
C GLY A 141 1.10 -25.36 12.31
N LYS A 142 -0.08 -24.77 12.54
CA LYS A 142 -0.82 -24.04 11.51
C LYS A 142 -0.57 -22.55 11.58
N PRO A 143 -0.81 -21.80 10.47
CA PRO A 143 -0.73 -20.34 10.46
C PRO A 143 -1.60 -19.70 11.54
N ASP A 144 -1.00 -18.83 12.36
CA ASP A 144 -1.67 -18.04 13.38
C ASP A 144 -1.71 -16.58 12.96
N ASN A 145 -2.85 -16.16 12.43
CA ASN A 145 -3.06 -14.79 11.95
C ASN A 145 -2.99 -13.73 13.06
N ALA A 146 -3.24 -14.08 14.32
CA ALA A 146 -3.09 -13.12 15.42
C ALA A 146 -1.60 -12.80 15.65
N LYS A 147 -0.71 -13.78 15.49
CA LYS A 147 0.74 -13.56 15.58
C LYS A 147 1.24 -12.67 14.44
N SER A 148 0.82 -12.91 13.20
CA SER A 148 1.32 -12.16 12.04
C SER A 148 0.70 -10.76 11.90
N ARG A 149 -0.49 -10.52 12.46
CA ARG A 149 -1.26 -9.27 12.23
C ARG A 149 -1.35 -8.35 13.44
N ASP A 150 -1.50 -8.92 14.62
CA ASP A 150 -1.93 -8.20 15.81
C ASP A 150 -0.96 -8.28 16.99
N SER A 151 0.20 -8.92 16.81
CA SER A 151 1.25 -9.04 17.82
C SER A 151 2.50 -8.26 17.43
N ALA A 152 3.36 -7.98 18.42
CA ALA A 152 4.65 -7.33 18.17
C ALA A 152 5.65 -8.21 17.39
N LEU A 153 5.37 -9.51 17.20
CA LEU A 153 6.14 -10.41 16.33
C LEU A 153 6.03 -10.00 14.85
N SER A 154 4.96 -9.29 14.48
CA SER A 154 4.73 -8.83 13.11
C SER A 154 5.52 -7.57 12.72
N ILE A 155 6.22 -6.94 13.67
CA ILE A 155 6.93 -5.68 13.45
C ILE A 155 8.25 -5.95 12.74
N GLY A 156 8.37 -5.43 11.52
CA GLY A 156 9.62 -5.39 10.78
C GLY A 156 10.48 -4.18 11.15
N VAL A 157 11.78 -4.28 10.91
CA VAL A 157 12.74 -3.17 11.13
C VAL A 157 12.42 -2.04 10.16
N PRO A 158 12.10 -0.83 10.65
CA PRO A 158 11.62 0.27 9.81
C PRO A 158 12.67 0.77 8.81
N GLY A 159 12.23 1.13 7.60
CA GLY A 159 13.12 1.59 6.53
C GLY A 159 12.90 3.03 6.07
N THR A 160 11.75 3.65 6.36
CA THR A 160 11.35 4.93 5.78
C THR A 160 12.38 6.05 5.97
N VAL A 161 12.93 6.20 7.19
CA VAL A 161 13.92 7.25 7.46
C VAL A 161 15.18 7.07 6.62
N ALA A 162 15.66 5.84 6.49
CA ALA A 162 16.84 5.53 5.67
C ALA A 162 16.57 5.77 4.17
N GLY A 163 15.38 5.39 3.70
CA GLY A 163 15.01 5.56 2.29
C GLY A 163 14.89 7.01 1.87
N LEU A 164 14.16 7.82 2.64
CA LEU A 164 14.00 9.25 2.36
C LEU A 164 15.32 10.01 2.45
N ALA A 165 16.15 9.69 3.45
CA ALA A 165 17.47 10.31 3.59
C ALA A 165 18.43 9.92 2.46
N LEU A 166 18.42 8.64 2.04
CA LEU A 166 19.22 8.16 0.90
C LEU A 166 18.80 8.84 -0.41
N ALA A 167 17.48 9.01 -0.64
CA ALA A 167 16.96 9.72 -1.80
C ALA A 167 17.50 11.15 -1.86
N LEU A 168 17.40 11.89 -0.74
CA LEU A 168 17.90 13.26 -0.65
C LEU A 168 19.42 13.33 -0.84
N GLU A 169 20.17 12.47 -0.16
CA GLU A 169 21.64 12.46 -0.24
C GLU A 169 22.17 12.25 -1.66
N LYS A 170 21.54 11.32 -2.40
CA LYS A 170 22.03 10.92 -3.72
C LYS A 170 21.45 11.76 -4.87
N TYR A 171 20.21 12.20 -4.73
CA TYR A 171 19.43 12.72 -5.87
C TYR A 171 18.72 14.05 -5.59
N GLY A 172 18.80 14.57 -4.37
CA GLY A 172 18.29 15.91 -4.03
C GLY A 172 18.98 17.01 -4.82
N SER A 173 18.36 18.18 -4.89
CA SER A 173 18.88 19.34 -5.63
C SER A 173 20.19 19.92 -5.05
N GLY A 174 20.53 19.59 -3.83
CA GLY A 174 21.61 20.21 -3.05
C GLY A 174 21.25 21.58 -2.46
N LYS A 175 20.06 22.10 -2.70
CA LYS A 175 19.60 23.39 -2.16
C LYS A 175 19.04 23.29 -0.74
N PHE A 176 18.58 22.12 -0.33
CA PHE A 176 17.96 21.87 0.96
C PHE A 176 18.71 20.80 1.75
N THR A 177 18.89 21.05 3.04
CA THR A 177 19.30 20.01 3.99
C THR A 177 18.10 19.17 4.43
N LEU A 178 18.35 17.96 4.93
CA LEU A 178 17.31 17.11 5.51
C LEU A 178 16.55 17.86 6.62
N ALA A 179 17.28 18.57 7.49
CA ALA A 179 16.68 19.37 8.55
C ALA A 179 15.69 20.43 8.03
N GLN A 180 16.04 21.13 6.95
CA GLN A 180 15.15 22.12 6.35
C GLN A 180 13.87 21.51 5.77
N LEU A 181 13.98 20.35 5.11
CA LEU A 181 12.81 19.64 4.55
C LEU A 181 11.90 19.05 5.64
N MET A 182 12.45 18.71 6.81
CA MET A 182 11.70 18.16 7.93
C MET A 182 11.02 19.21 8.81
N GLN A 183 11.43 20.49 8.74
CA GLN A 183 10.87 21.55 9.62
C GLN A 183 9.35 21.64 9.61
N PRO A 184 8.65 21.58 8.46
CA PRO A 184 7.19 21.62 8.45
C PRO A 184 6.56 20.43 9.21
N ALA A 185 7.12 19.22 9.06
CA ALA A 185 6.66 18.03 9.77
C ALA A 185 6.88 18.16 11.30
N ILE A 186 8.06 18.64 11.71
CA ILE A 186 8.37 18.88 13.13
C ILE A 186 7.40 19.89 13.75
N ALA A 187 7.13 20.99 13.05
CA ALA A 187 6.19 22.01 13.51
C ALA A 187 4.77 21.45 13.67
N LEU A 188 4.27 20.73 12.65
CA LEU A 188 2.95 20.09 12.69
C LEU A 188 2.83 19.05 13.81
N ALA A 189 3.86 18.27 14.07
CA ALA A 189 3.86 17.29 15.15
C ALA A 189 3.88 17.96 16.53
N ARG A 190 4.64 19.05 16.70
CA ARG A 190 4.81 19.78 17.96
C ARG A 190 3.57 20.63 18.29
N ASP A 191 3.11 21.43 17.32
CA ASP A 191 2.07 22.45 17.51
C ASP A 191 0.67 21.89 17.25
N GLY A 192 0.59 20.72 16.58
CA GLY A 192 -0.66 20.05 16.21
C GLY A 192 -1.29 20.60 14.93
N PHE A 193 -2.23 19.83 14.41
CA PHE A 193 -3.08 20.20 13.28
C PHE A 193 -4.49 19.65 13.47
N VAL A 194 -5.47 20.30 12.84
CA VAL A 194 -6.88 19.91 12.94
C VAL A 194 -7.12 18.68 12.08
N LEU A 195 -7.71 17.64 12.67
CA LEU A 195 -8.14 16.44 11.96
C LEU A 195 -9.29 16.75 11.02
N THR A 196 -9.11 16.37 9.76
CA THR A 196 -10.12 16.56 8.72
C THR A 196 -10.26 15.30 7.88
N ASP A 197 -11.37 15.22 7.13
CA ASP A 197 -11.53 14.32 6.01
C ASP A 197 -11.29 12.84 6.35
N ASP A 198 -10.49 12.14 5.54
CA ASP A 198 -10.26 10.70 5.62
C ASP A 198 -9.73 10.22 6.99
N MET A 199 -8.85 11.02 7.64
CA MET A 199 -8.34 10.70 8.96
C MET A 199 -9.44 10.70 10.03
N ALA A 200 -10.30 11.73 10.01
CA ALA A 200 -11.40 11.86 10.95
C ALA A 200 -12.46 10.76 10.77
N ASP A 201 -12.68 10.31 9.52
CA ASP A 201 -13.63 9.25 9.21
C ASP A 201 -13.12 7.86 9.61
N THR A 202 -11.83 7.61 9.41
CA THR A 202 -11.27 6.26 9.54
C THR A 202 -10.80 5.93 10.94
N LEU A 203 -10.33 6.92 11.70
CA LEU A 203 -9.79 6.72 13.05
C LEU A 203 -10.80 6.05 14.01
N PRO A 204 -12.08 6.47 14.10
CA PRO A 204 -13.06 5.82 14.96
C PRO A 204 -13.27 4.33 14.64
N ALA A 205 -13.26 3.97 13.36
CA ALA A 205 -13.50 2.60 12.92
C ALA A 205 -12.41 1.63 13.38
N ILE A 206 -11.15 2.10 13.48
CA ILE A 206 -10.00 1.28 13.84
C ILE A 206 -9.47 1.55 15.25
N TYR A 207 -10.06 2.49 15.98
CA TYR A 207 -9.60 2.92 17.29
C TYR A 207 -9.43 1.75 18.28
N ARG A 208 -10.23 0.70 18.16
CA ARG A 208 -10.10 -0.52 18.98
C ARG A 208 -8.70 -1.15 18.89
N ARG A 209 -8.02 -1.05 17.74
CA ARG A 209 -6.64 -1.55 17.55
C ARG A 209 -5.65 -0.67 18.32
N LEU A 210 -5.78 0.65 18.23
CA LEU A 210 -4.97 1.62 18.95
C LEU A 210 -5.19 1.55 20.46
N ALA A 211 -6.43 1.36 20.90
CA ALA A 211 -6.82 1.31 22.30
C ALA A 211 -6.23 0.14 23.10
N ARG A 212 -5.60 -0.83 22.43
CA ARG A 212 -4.84 -1.91 23.07
C ARG A 212 -3.51 -1.43 23.68
N TRP A 213 -3.02 -0.25 23.26
CA TRP A 213 -1.69 0.26 23.56
C TRP A 213 -1.78 1.61 24.28
N PRO A 214 -1.33 1.72 25.56
CA PRO A 214 -1.45 2.94 26.34
C PRO A 214 -0.83 4.17 25.67
N ALA A 215 0.34 4.03 25.04
CA ALA A 215 1.00 5.13 24.33
C ALA A 215 0.19 5.63 23.12
N SER A 216 -0.53 4.73 22.43
CA SER A 216 -1.43 5.10 21.33
C SER A 216 -2.70 5.79 21.81
N VAL A 217 -3.27 5.31 22.93
CA VAL A 217 -4.41 5.97 23.57
C VAL A 217 -4.08 7.41 23.92
N LYS A 218 -2.90 7.68 24.49
CA LYS A 218 -2.45 9.03 24.88
C LYS A 218 -2.46 10.01 23.70
N ILE A 219 -2.23 9.55 22.47
CA ILE A 219 -2.12 10.39 21.27
C ILE A 219 -3.45 10.49 20.53
N PHE A 220 -4.17 9.38 20.38
CA PHE A 220 -5.33 9.27 19.48
C PHE A 220 -6.70 9.33 20.20
N SER A 221 -6.70 9.65 21.51
CA SER A 221 -7.94 9.72 22.30
C SER A 221 -8.26 11.13 22.78
N ARG A 222 -9.54 11.36 22.98
CA ARG A 222 -10.07 12.47 23.76
C ARG A 222 -9.96 12.16 25.27
N ALA A 223 -10.20 13.18 26.09
CA ALA A 223 -10.19 13.04 27.54
C ALA A 223 -11.24 12.05 28.08
N ASP A 224 -12.32 11.82 27.32
CA ASP A 224 -13.38 10.85 27.65
C ASP A 224 -13.03 9.40 27.25
N GLY A 225 -11.83 9.16 26.72
CA GLY A 225 -11.36 7.85 26.26
C GLY A 225 -11.88 7.43 24.89
N THR A 226 -12.66 8.25 24.19
CA THR A 226 -13.06 8.00 22.81
C THR A 226 -11.98 8.44 21.82
N SER A 227 -12.03 7.95 20.57
CA SER A 227 -11.11 8.39 19.52
C SER A 227 -11.25 9.87 19.21
N LEU A 228 -10.18 10.51 18.76
CA LEU A 228 -10.25 11.81 18.09
C LEU A 228 -11.20 11.74 16.88
N ARG A 229 -11.80 12.87 16.53
CA ARG A 229 -12.81 13.02 15.46
C ARG A 229 -12.55 14.26 14.62
N GLN A 230 -13.43 14.52 13.67
CA GLN A 230 -13.46 15.76 12.90
C GLN A 230 -13.33 16.97 13.82
N ASP A 231 -12.50 17.92 13.43
CA ASP A 231 -12.19 19.18 14.10
C ASP A 231 -11.41 19.07 15.43
N ASP A 232 -11.06 17.86 15.89
CA ASP A 232 -10.09 17.71 16.98
C ASP A 232 -8.67 18.01 16.51
N THR A 233 -7.81 18.47 17.41
CA THR A 233 -6.39 18.71 17.13
C THR A 233 -5.56 17.48 17.50
N LEU A 234 -4.80 16.96 16.55
CA LEU A 234 -3.81 15.91 16.79
C LEU A 234 -2.45 16.54 17.10
N ILE A 235 -1.92 16.28 18.30
CA ILE A 235 -0.59 16.72 18.76
C ILE A 235 0.26 15.49 19.03
N GLN A 236 1.49 15.47 18.51
CA GLN A 236 2.41 14.31 18.55
C GLN A 236 3.79 14.74 19.08
N THR A 237 3.83 15.21 20.35
CA THR A 237 5.03 15.81 20.95
C THR A 237 6.25 14.87 20.93
N ASP A 238 6.06 13.59 21.25
CA ASP A 238 7.16 12.62 21.25
C ASP A 238 7.65 12.36 19.81
N LEU A 239 6.76 12.38 18.83
CA LEU A 239 7.12 12.28 17.40
C LEU A 239 7.92 13.52 16.95
N ALA A 240 7.52 14.71 17.39
CA ALA A 240 8.28 15.94 17.12
C ALA A 240 9.70 15.86 17.64
N ALA A 241 9.92 15.32 18.85
CA ALA A 241 11.24 15.10 19.41
C ALA A 241 12.06 14.08 18.59
N THR A 242 11.45 12.98 18.17
CA THR A 242 12.09 11.99 17.30
C THR A 242 12.48 12.58 15.94
N LEU A 243 11.57 13.33 15.30
CA LEU A 243 11.84 14.01 14.04
C LEU A 243 12.96 15.06 14.18
N THR A 244 13.02 15.76 15.31
CA THR A 244 14.12 16.69 15.62
C THR A 244 15.46 15.97 15.72
N ALA A 245 15.53 14.82 16.41
CA ALA A 245 16.75 14.02 16.49
C ALA A 245 17.22 13.53 15.09
N ILE A 246 16.28 13.16 14.21
CA ILE A 246 16.58 12.81 12.82
C ILE A 246 17.08 14.05 12.04
N ALA A 247 16.45 15.20 12.20
CA ALA A 247 16.86 16.44 11.53
C ALA A 247 18.28 16.87 11.91
N GLU A 248 18.66 16.69 13.17
CA GLU A 248 19.99 17.07 13.70
C GLU A 248 21.09 16.06 13.38
N GLN A 249 20.79 14.77 13.39
CA GLN A 249 21.80 13.69 13.31
C GLN A 249 21.68 12.84 12.04
N GLY A 250 20.76 13.17 11.14
CA GLY A 250 20.41 12.33 10.00
C GLY A 250 19.79 10.99 10.45
N PRO A 251 19.89 9.93 9.63
CA PRO A 251 19.36 8.60 9.98
C PRO A 251 19.87 8.04 11.32
N ARG A 252 21.05 8.43 11.75
CA ARG A 252 21.60 7.99 13.05
C ARG A 252 20.69 8.39 14.22
N GLY A 253 20.03 9.54 14.15
CA GLY A 253 19.08 9.99 15.17
C GLY A 253 17.88 9.08 15.36
N PHE A 254 17.61 8.18 14.39
CA PHE A 254 16.56 7.17 14.47
C PHE A 254 17.09 5.76 14.73
N TYR A 255 18.17 5.36 14.03
CA TYR A 255 18.66 3.98 14.03
C TYR A 255 19.70 3.69 15.13
N GLN A 256 20.16 4.70 15.86
CA GLN A 256 21.17 4.57 16.93
C GLN A 256 20.79 5.47 18.12
N GLY A 257 21.35 5.15 19.29
CA GLY A 257 21.16 5.93 20.51
C GLY A 257 19.75 5.87 21.09
N PRO A 258 19.30 6.94 21.80
CA PRO A 258 18.11 6.85 22.66
C PRO A 258 16.80 6.50 21.93
N VAL A 259 16.61 6.94 20.67
CA VAL A 259 15.39 6.61 19.89
C VAL A 259 15.39 5.13 19.56
N ALA A 260 16.50 4.59 19.03
CA ALA A 260 16.61 3.17 18.69
C ALA A 260 16.43 2.27 19.91
N GLU A 261 17.03 2.64 21.05
CA GLU A 261 16.89 1.90 22.30
C GLU A 261 15.43 1.86 22.79
N LYS A 262 14.72 2.99 22.76
CA LYS A 262 13.31 3.07 23.13
C LYS A 262 12.43 2.24 22.18
N LEU A 263 12.67 2.29 20.86
CA LEU A 263 11.96 1.49 19.86
C LEU A 263 12.16 -0.01 20.15
N ALA A 264 13.40 -0.46 20.29
CA ALA A 264 13.71 -1.86 20.55
C ALA A 264 13.12 -2.35 21.89
N ASN A 265 13.20 -1.53 22.95
CA ASN A 265 12.63 -1.85 24.25
C ASN A 265 11.11 -1.98 24.17
N ALA A 266 10.41 -1.00 23.54
CA ALA A 266 8.97 -1.05 23.39
C ALA A 266 8.50 -2.32 22.63
N VAL A 267 9.20 -2.71 21.58
CA VAL A 267 8.90 -3.94 20.83
C VAL A 267 9.11 -5.19 21.68
N ARG A 268 10.21 -5.29 22.43
CA ARG A 268 10.49 -6.44 23.32
C ARG A 268 9.48 -6.54 24.46
N ASP A 269 9.17 -5.42 25.10
CA ASP A 269 8.20 -5.38 26.21
C ASP A 269 6.80 -5.81 25.76
N ALA A 270 6.48 -5.59 24.47
CA ALA A 270 5.27 -6.09 23.83
C ALA A 270 5.36 -7.55 23.34
N GLY A 271 6.46 -8.26 23.60
CA GLY A 271 6.67 -9.64 23.16
C GLY A 271 7.20 -9.81 21.74
N GLY A 272 7.68 -8.74 21.10
CA GLY A 272 8.37 -8.80 19.81
C GLY A 272 9.87 -9.13 19.93
N ILE A 273 10.56 -9.19 18.79
CA ILE A 273 11.93 -9.71 18.72
C ILE A 273 12.94 -8.70 18.14
N MET A 274 12.51 -7.49 17.73
CA MET A 274 13.41 -6.48 17.19
C MET A 274 14.36 -5.94 18.25
N THR A 275 15.64 -5.79 17.91
CA THR A 275 16.72 -5.29 18.78
C THR A 275 17.26 -3.95 18.26
N ALA A 276 18.05 -3.26 19.10
CA ALA A 276 18.78 -2.06 18.69
C ALA A 276 19.84 -2.37 17.61
N ASP A 277 20.40 -3.57 17.60
CA ASP A 277 21.36 -3.99 16.57
C ASP A 277 20.68 -4.22 15.22
N ASP A 278 19.43 -4.73 15.20
CA ASP A 278 18.63 -4.82 13.98
C ASP A 278 18.39 -3.43 13.38
N LEU A 279 18.02 -2.45 14.21
CA LEU A 279 17.86 -1.06 13.79
C LEU A 279 19.18 -0.48 13.24
N LYS A 280 20.29 -0.63 13.98
CA LYS A 280 21.59 -0.11 13.61
C LYS A 280 22.13 -0.69 12.29
N SER A 281 21.79 -1.94 11.98
CA SER A 281 22.25 -2.64 10.77
C SER A 281 21.39 -2.36 9.53
N TYR A 282 20.21 -1.72 9.70
CA TYR A 282 19.30 -1.47 8.59
C TYR A 282 19.92 -0.55 7.54
N GLN A 283 19.70 -0.91 6.25
CA GLN A 283 20.12 -0.11 5.10
C GLN A 283 19.03 -0.10 4.02
N ALA A 284 18.72 1.08 3.49
CA ALA A 284 17.98 1.22 2.25
C ALA A 284 18.89 0.86 1.06
N ILE A 285 18.32 0.32 -0.01
CA ILE A 285 19.06 -0.24 -1.16
C ILE A 285 18.67 0.50 -2.44
N ILE A 286 19.66 0.97 -3.20
CA ILE A 286 19.45 1.43 -4.57
C ILE A 286 19.38 0.20 -5.48
N ARG A 287 18.30 0.11 -6.28
CA ARG A 287 18.07 -0.97 -7.21
C ARG A 287 17.88 -0.45 -8.64
N THR A 288 18.15 -1.28 -9.62
CA THR A 288 17.74 -1.02 -11.00
C THR A 288 16.24 -1.29 -11.12
N PRO A 289 15.42 -0.33 -11.61
CA PRO A 289 14.00 -0.57 -11.84
C PRO A 289 13.74 -1.73 -12.79
N VAL A 290 12.62 -2.44 -12.60
CA VAL A 290 12.13 -3.34 -13.64
C VAL A 290 11.54 -2.51 -14.78
N ARG A 291 11.85 -2.90 -16.02
CA ARG A 291 11.45 -2.19 -17.22
C ARG A 291 10.80 -3.11 -18.24
N GLY A 292 9.83 -2.58 -18.97
CA GLY A 292 9.21 -3.22 -20.12
C GLY A 292 8.55 -2.19 -21.01
N SER A 293 7.92 -2.63 -22.09
CA SER A 293 7.21 -1.74 -23.01
C SER A 293 5.73 -2.12 -23.11
N TYR A 294 4.87 -1.14 -23.34
CA TYR A 294 3.46 -1.34 -23.62
C TYR A 294 2.95 -0.26 -24.59
N ARG A 295 2.39 -0.67 -25.74
CA ARG A 295 1.87 0.27 -26.76
C ARG A 295 2.88 1.33 -27.23
N GLY A 296 4.18 1.00 -27.19
CA GLY A 296 5.24 1.95 -27.56
C GLY A 296 5.58 2.97 -26.48
N TYR A 297 5.14 2.74 -25.25
CA TYR A 297 5.59 3.45 -24.04
C TYR A 297 6.52 2.54 -23.24
N ASP A 298 7.50 3.12 -22.54
CA ASP A 298 8.31 2.41 -21.58
C ASP A 298 7.65 2.46 -20.21
N ILE A 299 7.55 1.32 -19.54
CA ILE A 299 7.02 1.18 -18.19
C ILE A 299 8.20 0.95 -17.25
N VAL A 300 8.41 1.88 -16.33
CA VAL A 300 9.46 1.83 -15.30
C VAL A 300 8.79 1.65 -13.94
N SER A 301 9.05 0.53 -13.27
CA SER A 301 8.37 0.21 -12.02
C SER A 301 9.31 -0.46 -11.00
N MET A 302 8.80 -0.71 -9.80
CA MET A 302 9.59 -1.27 -8.70
C MET A 302 9.96 -2.74 -8.96
N PRO A 303 11.25 -3.10 -8.84
CA PRO A 303 11.70 -4.49 -8.87
C PRO A 303 11.43 -5.20 -7.54
N LEU A 304 11.76 -6.50 -7.44
CA LEU A 304 11.76 -7.23 -6.17
C LEU A 304 12.60 -6.51 -5.10
N PRO A 305 12.15 -6.53 -3.84
CA PRO A 305 11.12 -7.39 -3.24
C PRO A 305 9.67 -6.90 -3.43
N SER A 306 9.39 -5.97 -4.34
CA SER A 306 8.02 -5.76 -4.78
C SER A 306 7.70 -6.62 -6.01
N SER A 307 6.61 -7.37 -5.94
CA SER A 307 6.05 -8.09 -7.10
C SER A 307 5.40 -7.13 -8.09
N GLY A 308 5.12 -5.88 -7.66
CA GLY A 308 4.27 -4.94 -8.36
C GLY A 308 4.68 -4.70 -9.80
N GLY A 309 5.93 -4.32 -10.04
CA GLY A 309 6.40 -4.04 -11.40
C GLY A 309 6.42 -5.28 -12.31
N THR A 310 6.79 -6.45 -11.78
CA THR A 310 6.81 -7.70 -12.55
C THR A 310 5.40 -8.12 -12.97
N VAL A 311 4.45 -8.18 -12.02
CA VAL A 311 3.05 -8.57 -12.28
C VAL A 311 2.36 -7.57 -13.21
N LEU A 312 2.63 -6.27 -13.03
CA LEU A 312 2.13 -5.21 -13.90
C LEU A 312 2.60 -5.41 -15.35
N LEU A 313 3.90 -5.58 -15.55
CA LEU A 313 4.50 -5.78 -16.88
C LEU A 313 4.03 -7.08 -17.55
N GLU A 314 3.95 -8.17 -16.81
CA GLU A 314 3.42 -9.43 -17.32
C GLU A 314 1.97 -9.28 -17.77
N THR A 315 1.13 -8.64 -16.96
CA THR A 315 -0.29 -8.39 -17.28
C THR A 315 -0.42 -7.49 -18.53
N LEU A 316 0.32 -6.39 -18.59
CA LEU A 316 0.34 -5.48 -19.74
C LEU A 316 0.80 -6.20 -21.01
N ASN A 317 1.83 -7.05 -20.93
CA ASN A 317 2.32 -7.83 -22.06
C ASN A 317 1.28 -8.84 -22.59
N ILE A 318 0.48 -9.43 -21.70
CA ILE A 318 -0.64 -10.30 -22.11
C ILE A 318 -1.70 -9.46 -22.83
N LEU A 319 -2.08 -8.30 -22.27
CA LEU A 319 -3.10 -7.39 -22.81
C LEU A 319 -2.68 -6.77 -24.15
N GLU A 320 -1.38 -6.54 -24.38
CA GLU A 320 -0.88 -5.89 -25.59
C GLU A 320 -1.26 -6.64 -26.88
N GLY A 321 -1.48 -7.93 -26.80
CA GLY A 321 -1.92 -8.74 -27.94
C GLY A 321 -3.41 -8.64 -28.27
N PHE A 322 -4.19 -7.92 -27.47
CA PHE A 322 -5.60 -7.66 -27.72
C PHE A 322 -5.83 -6.18 -28.11
N PRO A 323 -6.83 -5.89 -28.95
CA PRO A 323 -7.13 -4.52 -29.39
C PRO A 323 -7.93 -3.75 -28.33
N MET A 324 -7.38 -3.58 -27.12
CA MET A 324 -8.07 -2.97 -25.98
C MET A 324 -8.68 -1.61 -26.34
N GLY A 325 -7.93 -0.72 -26.98
CA GLY A 325 -8.40 0.62 -27.37
C GLY A 325 -9.51 0.64 -28.45
N GLN A 326 -9.80 -0.50 -29.08
CA GLN A 326 -10.95 -0.66 -30.00
C GLN A 326 -12.18 -1.23 -29.32
N MET A 327 -12.05 -1.73 -28.10
CA MET A 327 -13.15 -2.21 -27.28
C MET A 327 -13.76 -1.03 -26.52
N LYS A 328 -15.06 -1.12 -26.22
CA LYS A 328 -15.67 -0.14 -25.31
C LYS A 328 -15.04 -0.31 -23.91
N GLN A 329 -14.52 0.79 -23.35
CA GLN A 329 -13.98 0.83 -21.99
C GLN A 329 -15.04 0.34 -20.99
N GLY A 330 -14.66 -0.51 -20.04
CA GLY A 330 -15.55 -1.08 -19.03
C GLY A 330 -16.60 -2.06 -19.58
N SER A 331 -16.48 -2.52 -20.82
CA SER A 331 -17.37 -3.57 -21.37
C SER A 331 -17.04 -4.94 -20.79
N THR A 332 -18.01 -5.87 -20.81
CA THR A 332 -17.80 -7.27 -20.41
C THR A 332 -16.58 -7.89 -21.10
N ALA A 333 -16.38 -7.60 -22.40
CA ALA A 333 -15.25 -8.16 -23.15
C ALA A 333 -13.90 -7.60 -22.67
N SER A 334 -13.76 -6.28 -22.49
CA SER A 334 -12.52 -5.67 -22.02
C SER A 334 -12.19 -6.07 -20.58
N LEU A 335 -13.19 -6.11 -19.70
CA LEU A 335 -13.00 -6.52 -18.30
C LEU A 335 -12.65 -8.00 -18.17
N HIS A 336 -13.24 -8.87 -19.00
CA HIS A 336 -12.88 -10.28 -19.05
C HIS A 336 -11.39 -10.48 -19.37
N LEU A 337 -10.85 -9.75 -20.34
CA LEU A 337 -9.41 -9.82 -20.68
C LEU A 337 -8.52 -9.33 -19.55
N LEU A 338 -8.89 -8.22 -18.88
CA LEU A 338 -8.20 -7.74 -17.69
C LEU A 338 -8.14 -8.82 -16.59
N ILE A 339 -9.27 -9.46 -16.31
CA ILE A 339 -9.39 -10.51 -15.29
C ILE A 339 -8.50 -11.71 -15.64
N GLU A 340 -8.59 -12.19 -16.88
CA GLU A 340 -7.82 -13.37 -17.33
C GLU A 340 -6.30 -13.11 -17.34
N ALA A 341 -5.87 -11.90 -17.71
CA ALA A 341 -4.47 -11.52 -17.67
C ALA A 341 -3.96 -11.41 -16.23
N MET A 342 -4.69 -10.73 -15.34
CA MET A 342 -4.33 -10.64 -13.91
C MET A 342 -4.26 -12.02 -13.26
N LYS A 343 -5.22 -12.91 -13.52
CA LYS A 343 -5.27 -14.27 -12.97
C LYS A 343 -3.96 -15.01 -13.21
N ARG A 344 -3.40 -14.93 -14.41
CA ARG A 344 -2.16 -15.59 -14.79
C ARG A 344 -0.94 -14.98 -14.11
N ALA A 345 -0.80 -13.67 -14.15
CA ALA A 345 0.33 -12.97 -13.55
C ALA A 345 0.37 -13.12 -12.02
N TYR A 346 -0.78 -13.15 -11.34
CA TYR A 346 -0.83 -13.41 -9.90
C TYR A 346 -0.55 -14.87 -9.53
N ALA A 347 -0.84 -15.83 -10.41
CA ALA A 347 -0.42 -17.22 -10.21
C ALA A 347 1.11 -17.35 -10.25
N ASP A 348 1.76 -16.69 -11.18
CA ASP A 348 3.23 -16.65 -11.28
C ASP A 348 3.86 -15.89 -10.10
N ARG A 349 3.22 -14.79 -9.65
CA ARG A 349 3.60 -14.10 -8.41
C ARG A 349 3.69 -15.06 -7.22
N ALA A 350 2.63 -15.81 -7.00
CA ALA A 350 2.54 -16.72 -5.87
C ALA A 350 3.65 -17.79 -5.90
N ARG A 351 4.00 -18.26 -7.08
CA ARG A 351 4.95 -19.37 -7.28
C ARG A 351 6.40 -18.95 -7.18
N TYR A 352 6.76 -17.78 -7.73
CA TYR A 352 8.16 -17.46 -8.02
C TYR A 352 8.74 -16.30 -7.24
N LEU A 353 7.89 -15.33 -6.76
CA LEU A 353 8.40 -14.05 -6.31
C LEU A 353 8.66 -14.03 -4.79
N GLY A 354 9.73 -13.34 -4.40
CA GLY A 354 10.19 -13.15 -3.02
C GLY A 354 11.34 -12.17 -2.96
N ASP A 355 12.04 -12.10 -1.83
CA ASP A 355 13.22 -11.24 -1.67
C ASP A 355 14.36 -11.71 -2.58
N PRO A 356 14.89 -10.85 -3.49
CA PRO A 356 15.93 -11.24 -4.45
C PRO A 356 17.28 -11.55 -3.80
N ALA A 357 17.49 -11.19 -2.54
CA ALA A 357 18.69 -11.60 -1.79
C ALA A 357 18.66 -13.10 -1.39
N PHE A 358 17.47 -13.71 -1.40
CA PHE A 358 17.25 -15.10 -0.97
C PHE A 358 16.65 -15.99 -2.05
N VAL A 359 16.08 -15.41 -3.12
CA VAL A 359 15.35 -16.13 -4.17
C VAL A 359 15.77 -15.66 -5.55
N ASN A 360 16.12 -16.59 -6.42
CA ASN A 360 16.40 -16.31 -7.82
C ASN A 360 15.10 -16.45 -8.64
N ALA A 361 14.29 -15.40 -8.70
CA ALA A 361 13.06 -15.36 -9.46
C ALA A 361 13.34 -15.15 -10.97
N PRO A 362 12.63 -15.83 -11.88
CA PRO A 362 12.89 -15.76 -13.33
C PRO A 362 12.25 -14.51 -13.97
N ILE A 363 12.55 -13.32 -13.46
CA ILE A 363 11.88 -12.04 -13.83
C ILE A 363 11.92 -11.82 -15.35
N SER A 364 13.09 -11.95 -15.98
CA SER A 364 13.22 -11.72 -17.43
C SER A 364 12.36 -12.67 -18.27
N ALA A 365 12.12 -13.89 -17.79
CA ALA A 365 11.25 -14.84 -18.46
C ALA A 365 9.76 -14.47 -18.28
N LEU A 366 9.35 -14.06 -17.06
CA LEU A 366 7.96 -13.70 -16.76
C LEU A 366 7.50 -12.46 -17.55
N ILE A 367 8.37 -11.46 -17.72
CA ILE A 367 8.05 -10.24 -18.47
C ILE A 367 8.37 -10.34 -19.97
N ALA A 368 8.76 -11.51 -20.47
CA ALA A 368 9.06 -11.70 -21.89
C ALA A 368 7.77 -11.69 -22.75
N LYS A 369 7.82 -11.05 -23.91
CA LYS A 369 6.68 -10.99 -24.86
C LYS A 369 6.26 -12.38 -25.35
N ASP A 370 7.23 -13.29 -25.55
CA ASP A 370 6.94 -14.67 -25.96
C ASP A 370 6.23 -15.48 -24.87
N TYR A 371 6.57 -15.22 -23.60
CA TYR A 371 5.86 -15.82 -22.47
C TYR A 371 4.43 -15.30 -22.40
N ALA A 372 4.25 -13.99 -22.51
CA ALA A 372 2.94 -13.38 -22.56
C ALA A 372 2.08 -13.89 -23.74
N ALA A 373 2.70 -14.15 -24.91
CA ALA A 373 2.01 -14.74 -26.05
C ALA A 373 1.49 -16.17 -25.75
N LYS A 374 2.27 -16.97 -25.01
CA LYS A 374 1.82 -18.31 -24.56
C LYS A 374 0.67 -18.20 -23.55
N GLN A 375 0.77 -17.30 -22.57
CA GLN A 375 -0.29 -17.06 -21.59
C GLN A 375 -1.58 -16.61 -22.27
N ARG A 376 -1.47 -15.69 -23.24
CA ARG A 376 -2.59 -15.18 -24.04
C ARG A 376 -3.29 -16.26 -24.86
N ALA A 377 -2.54 -17.18 -25.46
CA ALA A 377 -3.08 -18.29 -26.24
C ALA A 377 -4.01 -19.21 -25.42
N GLY A 378 -3.86 -19.23 -24.10
CA GLY A 378 -4.72 -19.98 -23.19
C GLY A 378 -5.96 -19.21 -22.70
N ILE A 379 -6.20 -17.98 -23.18
CA ILE A 379 -7.40 -17.20 -22.83
C ILE A 379 -8.54 -17.52 -23.81
N ASP A 380 -9.63 -18.06 -23.28
CA ASP A 380 -10.88 -18.23 -24.02
C ASP A 380 -11.66 -16.91 -23.95
N LEU A 381 -12.04 -16.33 -25.09
CA LEU A 381 -12.73 -15.04 -25.14
C LEU A 381 -14.18 -15.09 -24.62
N ASP A 382 -14.77 -16.28 -24.57
CA ASP A 382 -16.17 -16.48 -24.21
C ASP A 382 -16.36 -17.12 -22.83
N ARG A 383 -15.30 -17.65 -22.23
CA ARG A 383 -15.37 -18.38 -20.98
C ARG A 383 -14.21 -18.06 -20.04
N ALA A 384 -14.52 -17.86 -18.76
CA ALA A 384 -13.52 -17.70 -17.70
C ALA A 384 -12.70 -18.99 -17.51
N THR A 385 -11.39 -18.86 -17.43
CA THR A 385 -10.48 -19.96 -17.04
C THR A 385 -10.59 -20.18 -15.54
N PRO A 386 -10.95 -21.37 -15.03
CA PRO A 386 -10.89 -21.65 -13.59
C PRO A 386 -9.48 -21.43 -13.04
N ALA A 387 -9.36 -20.86 -11.84
CA ALA A 387 -8.04 -20.61 -11.24
C ALA A 387 -7.21 -21.89 -11.06
N ALA A 388 -7.87 -23.04 -10.81
CA ALA A 388 -7.23 -24.34 -10.70
C ALA A 388 -6.58 -24.83 -12.01
N ASP A 389 -7.07 -24.38 -13.16
CA ASP A 389 -6.52 -24.73 -14.49
C ASP A 389 -5.31 -23.84 -14.83
N VAL A 390 -5.19 -22.67 -14.20
CA VAL A 390 -4.00 -21.81 -14.30
C VAL A 390 -2.89 -22.34 -13.39
N LEU A 391 -3.20 -22.64 -12.12
CA LEU A 391 -2.31 -23.28 -11.16
C LEU A 391 -3.14 -23.89 -10.00
N SER A 392 -2.93 -25.17 -9.63
CA SER A 392 -3.84 -25.91 -8.72
C SER A 392 -3.48 -25.78 -7.23
N ILE A 393 -4.19 -24.96 -6.44
CA ILE A 393 -4.08 -24.84 -4.94
C ILE A 393 -5.27 -24.05 -4.30
N LYS A 394 -5.52 -24.15 -2.95
CA LYS A 394 -6.69 -23.57 -2.23
C LYS A 394 -6.39 -22.37 -1.30
N PRO A 395 -7.33 -21.40 -1.10
CA PRO A 395 -7.11 -20.11 -0.40
C PRO A 395 -7.91 -19.86 0.90
N PRO A 396 -7.59 -18.78 1.66
CA PRO A 396 -8.51 -17.97 2.49
C PRO A 396 -8.35 -16.42 2.44
N HIS A 397 -9.05 -15.60 3.33
CA HIS A 397 -9.59 -14.24 3.19
C HIS A 397 -8.71 -12.98 3.51
N GLU A 398 -9.16 -11.74 3.12
CA GLU A 398 -8.46 -10.47 2.89
C GLU A 398 -8.49 -9.35 3.96
N GLY A 399 -7.52 -8.37 3.84
CA GLY A 399 -7.44 -7.04 4.47
C GLY A 399 -6.57 -6.04 3.65
N SER A 400 -6.57 -4.69 3.92
CA SER A 400 -5.80 -3.71 3.12
C SER A 400 -5.40 -2.42 3.85
N ASN A 401 -4.13 -1.90 3.65
CA ASN A 401 -3.82 -0.45 3.70
C ASN A 401 -2.38 -0.09 3.28
N THR A 402 -2.19 1.12 2.70
CA THR A 402 -0.92 1.70 2.21
C THR A 402 -1.19 3.17 1.84
N THR A 403 -0.17 3.99 1.55
CA THR A 403 -0.35 5.31 0.93
C THR A 403 0.59 5.51 -0.25
N HIS A 404 0.20 6.39 -1.17
CA HIS A 404 0.97 6.74 -2.35
C HIS A 404 0.96 8.24 -2.61
N PHE A 405 2.11 8.76 -3.09
CA PHE A 405 2.18 10.10 -3.66
C PHE A 405 3.06 10.16 -4.90
N SER A 406 2.70 11.05 -5.82
CA SER A 406 3.42 11.36 -7.06
C SER A 406 3.92 12.79 -7.05
N VAL A 407 5.14 13.03 -7.53
CA VAL A 407 5.76 14.35 -7.65
C VAL A 407 6.41 14.50 -9.01
N VAL A 408 6.21 15.66 -9.64
CA VAL A 408 6.92 16.08 -10.87
C VAL A 408 7.36 17.52 -10.70
N ASP A 409 8.61 17.84 -11.05
CA ASP A 409 9.11 19.22 -11.07
C ASP A 409 9.10 19.85 -12.47
N GLY A 410 9.31 21.15 -12.56
CA GLY A 410 9.33 21.89 -13.81
C GLY A 410 10.49 21.54 -14.76
N LEU A 411 11.45 20.75 -14.29
CA LEU A 411 12.55 20.25 -15.13
C LEU A 411 12.23 18.89 -15.75
N GLY A 412 11.16 18.22 -15.30
CA GLY A 412 10.76 16.88 -15.74
C GLY A 412 11.36 15.74 -14.92
N ASN A 413 11.97 16.02 -13.75
CA ASN A 413 12.25 14.96 -12.79
C ASN A 413 10.94 14.49 -12.18
N ALA A 414 10.82 13.19 -11.95
CA ALA A 414 9.61 12.58 -11.43
C ALA A 414 9.89 11.59 -10.29
N VAL A 415 9.00 11.54 -9.31
CA VAL A 415 9.03 10.59 -8.20
C VAL A 415 7.66 9.94 -8.07
N SER A 416 7.65 8.62 -8.05
CA SER A 416 6.51 7.79 -7.65
C SER A 416 6.88 7.06 -6.36
N ASN A 417 6.17 7.33 -5.26
CA ASN A 417 6.51 6.80 -3.94
C ASN A 417 5.32 6.13 -3.28
N THR A 418 5.49 4.87 -2.90
CA THR A 418 4.49 4.10 -2.16
C THR A 418 5.12 3.54 -0.89
N TYR A 419 4.53 3.83 0.27
CA TYR A 419 5.04 3.38 1.56
C TYR A 419 3.90 3.07 2.54
N THR A 420 4.20 2.32 3.61
CA THR A 420 3.15 1.66 4.39
C THR A 420 3.58 1.37 5.83
N LEU A 421 2.58 1.05 6.66
CA LEU A 421 2.70 0.33 7.93
C LEU A 421 2.11 -1.09 7.80
N ASN A 422 1.74 -1.54 6.60
CA ASN A 422 0.93 -2.67 6.22
C ASN A 422 -0.57 -2.44 6.51
N PHE A 423 -1.00 -2.41 7.76
CA PHE A 423 -2.40 -2.10 8.12
C PHE A 423 -2.59 -0.62 8.49
N PRO A 424 -3.85 -0.12 8.53
CA PRO A 424 -4.13 1.19 9.11
C PRO A 424 -3.52 1.30 10.50
N TYR A 425 -2.60 2.25 10.67
CA TYR A 425 -1.81 2.45 11.89
C TYR A 425 -0.95 1.21 12.29
N GLY A 426 -0.59 0.35 11.34
CA GLY A 426 0.23 -0.83 11.57
C GLY A 426 -0.36 -1.80 12.58
N VAL A 427 0.44 -2.28 13.54
CA VAL A 427 -0.03 -3.08 14.67
C VAL A 427 -0.88 -2.26 15.66
N GLY A 428 -0.99 -0.94 15.45
CA GLY A 428 -1.68 0.00 16.33
C GLY A 428 -0.85 0.50 17.51
N MET A 429 0.41 0.08 17.61
CA MET A 429 1.31 0.38 18.71
C MET A 429 2.17 1.61 18.40
N VAL A 430 2.11 2.62 19.24
CA VAL A 430 3.12 3.67 19.33
C VAL A 430 4.20 3.21 20.30
N ALA A 431 5.46 3.26 19.88
CA ALA A 431 6.59 3.03 20.77
C ALA A 431 6.71 4.17 21.77
N GLU A 432 6.55 3.87 23.07
CA GLU A 432 6.47 4.86 24.13
C GLU A 432 7.69 5.78 24.18
N GLY A 433 7.45 7.08 24.33
CA GLY A 433 8.49 8.12 24.39
C GLY A 433 9.22 8.36 23.08
N THR A 434 8.71 7.85 21.94
CA THR A 434 9.21 8.13 20.59
C THR A 434 8.15 8.72 19.67
N GLY A 435 6.85 8.48 19.95
CA GLY A 435 5.74 8.84 19.09
C GLY A 435 5.64 8.06 17.79
N VAL A 436 6.50 7.05 17.57
CA VAL A 436 6.58 6.27 16.33
C VAL A 436 5.53 5.16 16.33
N LEU A 437 4.59 5.21 15.39
CA LEU A 437 3.70 4.09 15.07
C LEU A 437 4.48 2.98 14.37
N LEU A 438 4.31 1.75 14.85
CA LEU A 438 5.03 0.56 14.37
C LEU A 438 4.19 -0.25 13.39
N ASN A 439 4.87 -0.70 12.34
CA ASN A 439 4.30 -1.52 11.28
C ASN A 439 3.89 -2.93 11.77
N ASN A 440 3.13 -3.64 10.96
CA ASN A 440 2.93 -5.09 11.05
C ASN A 440 3.25 -5.76 9.70
N GLU A 441 4.37 -5.35 9.12
CA GLU A 441 4.72 -5.65 7.73
C GLU A 441 5.13 -7.11 7.52
N LEU A 442 5.58 -7.81 8.57
CA LEU A 442 5.98 -9.21 8.44
C LEU A 442 4.79 -10.15 8.18
N ASP A 443 3.52 -9.67 8.28
CA ASP A 443 2.33 -10.38 7.79
C ASP A 443 2.36 -10.62 6.27
N ASP A 444 3.14 -9.82 5.52
CA ASP A 444 3.33 -10.02 4.08
C ASP A 444 4.21 -11.25 3.74
N PHE A 445 4.88 -11.84 4.72
CA PHE A 445 5.42 -13.19 4.55
C PHE A 445 4.32 -14.24 4.45
N THR A 446 4.65 -15.35 3.83
CA THR A 446 3.81 -16.55 3.80
C THR A 446 4.08 -17.35 5.07
N ALA A 447 3.12 -17.43 5.99
CA ALA A 447 3.29 -18.13 7.28
C ALA A 447 3.61 -19.63 7.12
N ALA A 448 3.08 -20.28 6.07
CA ALA A 448 3.39 -21.64 5.66
C ALA A 448 3.15 -21.79 4.14
N PRO A 449 3.81 -22.72 3.43
CA PRO A 449 3.56 -22.94 2.02
C PRO A 449 2.08 -23.17 1.71
N GLY A 450 1.52 -22.38 0.78
CA GLY A 450 0.10 -22.41 0.45
C GLY A 450 -0.81 -21.63 1.39
N ALA A 451 -0.27 -21.03 2.46
CA ALA A 451 -1.02 -20.12 3.31
C ALA A 451 -1.17 -18.75 2.66
N SER A 452 -2.23 -18.03 3.04
CA SER A 452 -2.43 -16.64 2.63
C SER A 452 -2.12 -15.67 3.75
N ASN A 453 -1.67 -14.47 3.39
CA ASN A 453 -1.56 -13.34 4.31
C ASN A 453 -2.92 -12.62 4.50
N ALA A 454 -2.90 -11.46 5.17
CA ALA A 454 -4.10 -10.65 5.40
C ALA A 454 -4.76 -10.12 4.12
N PHE A 455 -4.02 -10.06 3.02
CA PHE A 455 -4.55 -9.62 1.71
C PHE A 455 -5.10 -10.78 0.86
N GLY A 456 -5.18 -12.00 1.41
CA GLY A 456 -5.58 -13.19 0.69
C GLY A 456 -4.54 -13.67 -0.32
N LEU A 457 -3.36 -13.05 -0.37
CA LEU A 457 -2.28 -13.47 -1.27
C LEU A 457 -1.69 -14.79 -0.79
N VAL A 458 -1.79 -15.80 -1.64
CA VAL A 458 -1.16 -17.09 -1.43
C VAL A 458 0.31 -17.00 -1.79
N GLY A 459 1.17 -17.67 -1.03
CA GLY A 459 2.60 -17.74 -1.31
C GLY A 459 3.19 -19.10 -0.95
N TYR A 460 4.43 -19.29 -1.34
CA TYR A 460 5.17 -20.53 -1.15
C TYR A 460 6.56 -20.27 -0.56
N GLN A 461 7.48 -21.22 -0.75
CA GLN A 461 8.84 -21.19 -0.19
C GLN A 461 9.59 -19.89 -0.44
N ALA A 462 9.36 -19.27 -1.60
CA ALA A 462 10.01 -18.02 -1.99
C ALA A 462 9.78 -16.88 -0.97
N ASN A 463 8.60 -16.83 -0.34
CA ASN A 463 8.21 -15.78 0.58
C ASN A 463 8.01 -16.23 2.05
N LEU A 464 8.65 -17.31 2.49
CA LEU A 464 8.66 -17.70 3.90
C LEU A 464 9.50 -16.74 4.75
N PRO A 465 9.17 -16.52 6.05
CA PRO A 465 9.95 -15.70 6.95
C PRO A 465 11.40 -16.18 7.11
N GLY A 466 12.30 -15.27 7.45
CA GLY A 466 13.68 -15.60 7.77
C GLY A 466 14.48 -14.35 8.19
N PRO A 467 15.63 -14.53 8.88
CA PRO A 467 16.47 -13.44 9.37
C PRO A 467 16.88 -12.46 8.28
N GLY A 468 16.69 -11.17 8.49
CA GLY A 468 17.11 -10.11 7.57
C GLY A 468 16.36 -10.05 6.25
N LYS A 469 15.41 -10.95 6.01
CA LYS A 469 14.63 -11.05 4.78
C LYS A 469 13.58 -9.95 4.70
N ARG A 470 13.30 -9.46 3.49
CA ARG A 470 12.25 -8.49 3.19
C ARG A 470 10.98 -9.22 2.74
N PRO A 471 9.81 -8.97 3.33
CA PRO A 471 8.57 -9.60 2.87
C PRO A 471 8.18 -9.11 1.47
N LEU A 472 7.63 -10.01 0.66
CA LEU A 472 7.18 -9.70 -0.70
C LEU A 472 6.05 -8.68 -0.68
N SER A 473 6.24 -7.56 -1.37
CA SER A 473 5.27 -6.48 -1.49
C SER A 473 4.44 -6.54 -2.78
N SER A 474 3.31 -5.81 -2.79
CA SER A 474 2.54 -5.50 -4.01
C SER A 474 2.59 -4.00 -4.36
N MET A 475 3.34 -3.19 -3.64
CA MET A 475 3.49 -1.76 -3.92
C MET A 475 4.10 -1.53 -5.30
N SER A 476 3.44 -0.73 -6.13
CA SER A 476 3.75 -0.57 -7.56
C SER A 476 3.94 0.91 -7.93
N PRO A 477 4.88 1.64 -7.29
CA PRO A 477 5.21 2.97 -7.79
C PRO A 477 5.73 2.83 -9.22
N THR A 478 5.13 3.59 -10.15
CA THR A 478 5.36 3.42 -11.59
C THR A 478 5.48 4.77 -12.29
N ILE A 479 6.41 4.88 -13.23
CA ILE A 479 6.56 5.98 -14.16
C ILE A 479 6.44 5.42 -15.59
N VAL A 480 5.49 5.95 -16.37
CA VAL A 480 5.35 5.66 -17.79
C VAL A 480 6.09 6.71 -18.59
N MET A 481 6.91 6.26 -19.53
CA MET A 481 7.77 7.11 -20.32
C MET A 481 7.40 7.04 -21.81
N LYS A 482 7.59 8.15 -22.51
CA LYS A 482 7.52 8.21 -23.97
C LYS A 482 8.70 9.03 -24.48
N ASP A 483 9.47 8.45 -25.39
CA ASP A 483 10.64 9.11 -25.99
C ASP A 483 11.60 9.71 -24.93
N GLY A 484 11.86 8.93 -23.87
CA GLY A 484 12.75 9.30 -22.77
C GLY A 484 12.19 10.35 -21.79
N LYS A 485 10.88 10.70 -21.86
CA LYS A 485 10.24 11.68 -20.97
C LYS A 485 9.09 11.02 -20.20
N PRO A 486 8.87 11.36 -18.93
CA PRO A 486 7.69 10.93 -18.19
C PRO A 486 6.41 11.46 -18.84
N VAL A 487 5.41 10.60 -18.98
CA VAL A 487 4.06 10.94 -19.45
C VAL A 487 2.98 10.62 -18.42
N LEU A 488 3.27 9.70 -17.48
CA LEU A 488 2.38 9.38 -16.37
C LEU A 488 3.22 8.93 -15.16
N VAL A 489 2.94 9.50 -13.99
CA VAL A 489 3.47 9.06 -12.70
C VAL A 489 2.29 8.58 -11.87
N THR A 490 2.32 7.34 -11.38
CA THR A 490 1.17 6.72 -10.73
C THR A 490 1.56 5.66 -9.72
N GLY A 491 0.66 5.36 -8.81
CA GLY A 491 0.71 4.30 -7.82
C GLY A 491 -0.52 4.37 -6.93
N SER A 492 -0.67 3.44 -6.01
CA SER A 492 -1.87 3.35 -5.16
C SER A 492 -1.57 2.65 -3.85
N PRO A 493 -2.32 2.93 -2.76
CA PRO A 493 -2.53 1.98 -1.68
C PRO A 493 -3.51 0.87 -2.08
N GLY A 494 -3.62 -0.20 -1.24
CA GLY A 494 -4.67 -1.20 -1.40
C GLY A 494 -4.23 -2.65 -1.26
N GLY A 495 -3.05 -2.93 -0.69
CA GLY A 495 -2.52 -4.29 -0.56
C GLY A 495 -2.38 -4.97 -1.92
N SER A 496 -2.95 -6.16 -2.09
CA SER A 496 -2.94 -6.88 -3.39
C SER A 496 -3.55 -6.10 -4.54
N ARG A 497 -4.52 -5.22 -4.27
CA ARG A 497 -5.24 -4.40 -5.26
C ARG A 497 -4.42 -3.24 -5.83
N ILE A 498 -3.26 -2.94 -5.26
CA ILE A 498 -2.36 -1.90 -5.78
C ILE A 498 -2.03 -2.14 -7.25
N ILE A 499 -1.64 -3.36 -7.58
CA ILE A 499 -1.21 -3.72 -8.95
C ILE A 499 -2.36 -3.55 -9.94
N SER A 500 -3.56 -4.05 -9.61
CA SER A 500 -4.73 -3.93 -10.48
C SER A 500 -5.23 -2.49 -10.62
N THR A 501 -5.04 -1.65 -9.59
CA THR A 501 -5.37 -0.23 -9.65
C THR A 501 -4.43 0.51 -10.61
N VAL A 502 -3.12 0.32 -10.43
CA VAL A 502 -2.10 0.93 -11.31
C VAL A 502 -2.27 0.45 -12.76
N LEU A 503 -2.53 -0.85 -12.95
CA LEU A 503 -2.84 -1.44 -14.26
C LEU A 503 -3.99 -0.74 -14.95
N GLN A 504 -5.13 -0.57 -14.26
CA GLN A 504 -6.33 0.04 -14.86
C GLN A 504 -6.11 1.51 -15.18
N VAL A 505 -5.45 2.28 -14.32
CA VAL A 505 -5.09 3.68 -14.61
C VAL A 505 -4.22 3.76 -15.87
N ILE A 506 -3.22 2.88 -16.01
CA ILE A 506 -2.34 2.86 -17.21
C ILE A 506 -3.14 2.49 -18.46
N VAL A 507 -3.96 1.45 -18.41
CA VAL A 507 -4.80 1.02 -19.55
C VAL A 507 -5.81 2.11 -19.94
N ASP A 508 -6.46 2.74 -18.97
CA ASP A 508 -7.43 3.80 -19.22
C ASP A 508 -6.79 5.04 -19.87
N VAL A 509 -5.58 5.40 -19.44
CA VAL A 509 -4.85 6.53 -20.03
C VAL A 509 -4.26 6.17 -21.40
N LEU A 510 -3.64 4.99 -21.57
CA LEU A 510 -2.89 4.66 -22.79
C LEU A 510 -3.73 4.04 -23.89
N ASP A 511 -4.67 3.13 -23.58
CA ASP A 511 -5.52 2.48 -24.58
C ASP A 511 -6.79 3.27 -24.86
N TYR A 512 -7.42 3.87 -23.84
CA TYR A 512 -8.68 4.58 -23.97
C TYR A 512 -8.53 6.09 -24.02
N HIS A 513 -7.32 6.62 -23.90
CA HIS A 513 -6.99 8.05 -23.97
C HIS A 513 -7.83 8.92 -23.03
N MET A 514 -8.15 8.37 -21.85
CA MET A 514 -8.93 9.08 -20.84
C MET A 514 -8.09 10.18 -20.18
N ASP A 515 -8.76 11.27 -19.77
CA ASP A 515 -8.18 12.20 -18.80
C ASP A 515 -7.75 11.44 -17.53
N VAL A 516 -6.59 11.79 -16.98
CA VAL A 516 -6.04 11.06 -15.85
C VAL A 516 -6.95 11.10 -14.62
N ALA A 517 -7.70 12.18 -14.40
CA ALA A 517 -8.65 12.26 -13.30
C ALA A 517 -9.87 11.35 -13.55
N ALA A 518 -10.32 11.24 -14.79
CA ALA A 518 -11.36 10.30 -15.18
C ALA A 518 -10.90 8.83 -15.00
N ALA A 519 -9.68 8.50 -15.41
CA ALA A 519 -9.07 7.19 -15.21
C ALA A 519 -8.92 6.84 -13.73
N VAL A 520 -8.48 7.79 -12.90
CA VAL A 520 -8.37 7.63 -11.44
C VAL A 520 -9.74 7.47 -10.78
N ALA A 521 -10.76 8.19 -11.22
CA ALA A 521 -12.10 8.16 -10.63
C ALA A 521 -12.95 6.97 -11.08
N GLY A 522 -12.64 6.34 -12.21
CA GLY A 522 -13.41 5.23 -12.79
C GLY A 522 -13.57 4.04 -11.83
N PRO A 523 -14.63 3.22 -11.96
CA PRO A 523 -14.83 2.03 -11.14
C PRO A 523 -13.75 0.99 -11.44
N ARG A 524 -13.28 0.31 -10.40
CA ARG A 524 -12.18 -0.64 -10.47
C ARG A 524 -12.62 -2.06 -10.16
N LEU A 525 -11.91 -3.01 -10.73
CA LEU A 525 -12.02 -4.43 -10.41
C LEU A 525 -10.66 -5.02 -10.03
N HIS A 526 -10.72 -6.18 -9.39
CA HIS A 526 -9.53 -6.91 -8.96
C HIS A 526 -9.73 -8.41 -9.07
N HIS A 527 -8.69 -9.10 -9.53
CA HIS A 527 -8.54 -10.55 -9.45
C HIS A 527 -7.08 -10.89 -9.12
N GLN A 528 -6.86 -11.80 -8.18
CA GLN A 528 -5.51 -12.15 -7.70
C GLN A 528 -5.20 -13.64 -7.78
N TRP A 529 -5.78 -14.32 -8.80
CA TRP A 529 -5.74 -15.77 -9.00
C TRP A 529 -6.54 -16.52 -7.93
N LEU A 530 -6.14 -16.46 -6.68
CA LEU A 530 -6.86 -17.04 -5.54
C LEU A 530 -7.11 -15.99 -4.44
N PRO A 531 -8.32 -15.96 -3.84
CA PRO A 531 -9.51 -16.75 -4.23
C PRO A 531 -9.93 -16.49 -5.68
N ASP A 532 -10.59 -17.47 -6.36
CA ASP A 532 -11.08 -17.32 -7.74
C ASP A 532 -12.34 -16.45 -7.76
N GLU A 533 -12.14 -15.17 -7.44
CA GLU A 533 -13.17 -14.15 -7.29
C GLU A 533 -12.78 -12.87 -8.04
N VAL A 534 -13.73 -12.30 -8.74
CA VAL A 534 -13.62 -10.94 -9.30
C VAL A 534 -14.25 -9.97 -8.31
N ARG A 535 -13.45 -9.18 -7.64
CA ARG A 535 -13.95 -8.12 -6.76
C ARG A 535 -14.14 -6.85 -7.55
N VAL A 536 -15.30 -6.22 -7.40
CA VAL A 536 -15.67 -5.01 -8.15
C VAL A 536 -16.09 -3.90 -7.20
N GLU A 537 -15.78 -2.66 -7.59
CA GLU A 537 -16.39 -1.47 -6.97
C GLU A 537 -17.80 -1.25 -7.50
N ARG A 538 -18.58 -0.44 -6.80
CA ARG A 538 -19.84 0.07 -7.32
C ARG A 538 -19.60 0.97 -8.53
N GLY A 539 -20.54 1.01 -9.46
CA GLY A 539 -20.47 1.88 -10.64
C GLY A 539 -20.34 1.14 -11.97
N PHE A 540 -20.07 -0.17 -11.95
CA PHE A 540 -20.20 -0.96 -13.16
C PHE A 540 -21.68 -1.19 -13.50
N PRO A 541 -22.09 -1.10 -14.80
CA PRO A 541 -23.45 -1.40 -15.23
C PRO A 541 -23.85 -2.86 -14.92
N ASP A 542 -25.10 -3.07 -14.53
CA ASP A 542 -25.63 -4.40 -14.16
C ASP A 542 -25.52 -5.43 -15.30
N ASP A 543 -25.73 -5.01 -16.55
CA ASP A 543 -25.58 -5.85 -17.74
C ASP A 543 -24.11 -6.30 -17.95
N VAL A 544 -23.15 -5.45 -17.64
CA VAL A 544 -21.72 -5.79 -17.69
C VAL A 544 -21.39 -6.85 -16.63
N LEU A 545 -21.85 -6.66 -15.38
CA LEU A 545 -21.63 -7.64 -14.31
C LEU A 545 -22.35 -8.97 -14.59
N ALA A 546 -23.56 -8.92 -15.15
CA ALA A 546 -24.29 -10.11 -15.61
C ALA A 546 -23.53 -10.83 -16.74
N GLY A 547 -22.95 -10.08 -17.67
CA GLY A 547 -22.11 -10.62 -18.74
C GLY A 547 -20.85 -11.33 -18.22
N LEU A 548 -20.17 -10.77 -17.20
CA LEU A 548 -19.04 -11.44 -16.55
C LEU A 548 -19.45 -12.74 -15.86
N ARG A 549 -20.59 -12.74 -15.15
CA ARG A 549 -21.13 -13.97 -14.52
C ARG A 549 -21.52 -15.01 -15.58
N ALA A 550 -22.08 -14.60 -16.71
CA ALA A 550 -22.43 -15.49 -17.83
C ALA A 550 -21.18 -16.15 -18.45
N LYS A 551 -20.02 -15.45 -18.45
CA LYS A 551 -18.74 -16.03 -18.86
C LYS A 551 -18.15 -16.98 -17.80
N GLY A 552 -18.73 -17.10 -16.62
CA GLY A 552 -18.29 -17.98 -15.53
C GLY A 552 -17.42 -17.31 -14.47
N HIS A 553 -17.28 -15.99 -14.48
CA HIS A 553 -16.59 -15.29 -13.39
C HIS A 553 -17.45 -15.22 -12.12
N HIS A 554 -16.83 -15.49 -10.97
CA HIS A 554 -17.46 -15.29 -9.66
C HIS A 554 -17.29 -13.84 -9.22
N VAL A 555 -18.29 -12.99 -9.55
CA VAL A 555 -18.26 -11.54 -9.24
C VAL A 555 -18.78 -11.27 -7.84
N VAL A 556 -17.95 -10.63 -7.00
CA VAL A 556 -18.21 -10.30 -5.59
C VAL A 556 -18.10 -8.79 -5.36
N GLU A 557 -19.01 -8.23 -4.56
CA GLU A 557 -19.04 -6.84 -4.13
C GLU A 557 -19.03 -6.73 -2.60
N PRO A 558 -18.46 -5.64 -2.03
CA PRO A 558 -17.63 -4.62 -2.66
C PRO A 558 -16.15 -4.99 -2.72
N MET A 559 -15.40 -4.34 -3.62
CA MET A 559 -13.95 -4.29 -3.56
C MET A 559 -13.51 -3.36 -2.41
N GLY A 560 -12.44 -3.70 -1.69
CA GLY A 560 -11.85 -2.81 -0.67
C GLY A 560 -11.23 -1.55 -1.30
N GLN A 561 -11.05 -0.51 -0.48
CA GLN A 561 -10.61 0.81 -0.92
C GLN A 561 -9.19 0.80 -1.50
N THR A 562 -9.02 1.52 -2.61
CA THR A 562 -7.74 1.92 -3.21
C THR A 562 -7.73 3.44 -3.40
N SER A 563 -6.59 4.05 -3.73
CA SER A 563 -6.50 5.50 -3.93
C SER A 563 -5.32 5.82 -4.84
N ALA A 564 -5.57 5.90 -6.15
CA ALA A 564 -4.53 6.26 -7.11
C ALA A 564 -4.31 7.78 -7.11
N ASN A 565 -3.07 8.21 -6.86
CA ASN A 565 -2.70 9.62 -6.88
C ASN A 565 -1.71 9.83 -8.02
N SER A 566 -2.18 10.37 -9.13
CA SER A 566 -1.47 10.31 -10.41
C SER A 566 -1.23 11.68 -11.01
N ILE A 567 -0.16 11.80 -11.82
CA ILE A 567 0.15 12.98 -12.60
C ILE A 567 0.36 12.54 -14.05
N ALA A 568 -0.46 13.04 -14.98
CA ALA A 568 -0.19 12.93 -16.39
C ALA A 568 0.58 14.18 -16.88
N ILE A 569 1.43 13.99 -17.88
CA ILE A 569 2.31 15.03 -18.41
C ILE A 569 2.16 15.04 -19.93
N ASN A 570 1.86 16.20 -20.49
CA ASN A 570 1.81 16.40 -21.94
C ASN A 570 2.19 17.85 -22.29
N GLU A 571 2.05 18.25 -23.56
CA GLU A 571 2.36 19.61 -24.02
C GLU A 571 1.54 20.71 -23.33
N GLY A 572 0.39 20.39 -22.76
CA GLY A 572 -0.45 21.32 -22.01
C GLY A 572 -0.05 21.52 -20.55
N GLY A 573 0.97 20.81 -20.04
CA GLY A 573 1.46 20.92 -18.67
C GLY A 573 1.35 19.65 -17.85
N LEU A 574 1.24 19.82 -16.54
CA LEU A 574 1.11 18.77 -15.54
C LEU A 574 -0.36 18.64 -15.09
N PHE A 575 -0.91 17.46 -15.19
CA PHE A 575 -2.32 17.17 -14.90
C PHE A 575 -2.41 16.28 -13.67
N GLY A 576 -2.66 16.88 -12.50
CA GLY A 576 -2.75 16.20 -11.22
C GLY A 576 -4.15 15.61 -10.98
N ALA A 577 -4.20 14.35 -10.58
CA ALA A 577 -5.42 13.59 -10.31
C ALA A 577 -5.38 12.98 -8.90
N PRO A 578 -5.86 13.70 -7.86
CA PRO A 578 -6.08 13.12 -6.55
C PRO A 578 -7.27 12.16 -6.60
N ASP A 579 -7.17 11.01 -5.93
CA ASP A 579 -8.24 10.02 -5.94
C ASP A 579 -9.43 10.48 -5.08
N PRO A 580 -10.63 10.61 -5.65
CA PRO A 580 -11.81 11.07 -4.94
C PRO A 580 -12.30 10.09 -3.84
N ARG A 581 -11.75 8.88 -3.79
CA ARG A 581 -12.04 7.90 -2.72
C ARG A 581 -11.42 8.29 -1.40
N SER A 582 -10.36 9.11 -1.41
CA SER A 582 -9.74 9.71 -0.22
C SER A 582 -10.14 11.19 -0.13
N ARG A 583 -11.05 11.54 0.78
CA ARG A 583 -11.62 12.90 0.88
C ARG A 583 -10.59 14.00 1.13
N GLY A 584 -9.46 13.68 1.75
CA GLY A 584 -8.36 14.62 1.98
C GLY A 584 -7.31 14.65 0.88
N ALA A 585 -7.48 13.90 -0.22
CA ALA A 585 -6.53 13.87 -1.32
C ALA A 585 -6.49 15.22 -2.06
N GLU A 586 -5.29 15.66 -2.41
CA GLU A 586 -5.07 16.92 -3.10
C GLU A 586 -3.98 16.82 -4.17
N ALA A 587 -4.17 17.52 -5.26
CA ALA A 587 -3.13 17.88 -6.21
C ALA A 587 -2.75 19.35 -5.96
N ALA A 588 -1.54 19.58 -5.50
CA ALA A 588 -0.98 20.92 -5.29
C ALA A 588 0.04 21.20 -6.39
N GLY A 589 -0.25 22.19 -7.22
CA GLY A 589 0.56 22.56 -8.37
C GLY A 589 1.02 24.01 -8.34
N GLU A 590 1.95 24.34 -9.27
CA GLU A 590 2.53 25.66 -9.50
C GLU A 590 2.46 26.07 -10.96
#